data_215542e0ed4f50b69d0a8576ad33a667
#
_entry.id   215542e0ed4f50b69d0a8576ad33a667
#
_cell.length_a   1.000
_cell.length_b   1.000
_cell.length_c   1.000
_cell.angle_alpha   90.00
_cell.angle_beta   90.00
_cell.angle_gamma   90.00
#
_symmetry.space_group_name_H-M   'P 1'
#
loop_
_entity.id
_entity.type
_entity.pdbx_description
1 polymer ?
#
loop_
_entity_poly.entity_id
_entity_poly.type
_entity_poly.pdbx_seq_one_letter_code
_entity_poly.pdbx_strand_id
1 'polypeptide(L)'
;ELWSVMDFLNPGYLGSAHTFRTRFAVPIERYRDKSCADQLRGLVRPFVLRRLKSDPTVVADLPEKLETRDYCHLTSEQASLYETCVRRMLTEVDNAEGIHRRGLVLAALIKLKQICNHPSQFLKDHEASEGRPARQIEPERSGKCVRLLELLDEVLAEGEQALVFTQFRQM
;
A
#
# COMPACT_ATOMS: atom_id res chain seq x y z
N GLU A 1 12.87 -5.95 -9.77
CA GLU A 1 13.62 -5.32 -8.65
C GLU A 1 14.87 -6.12 -8.27
N LEU A 2 14.75 -7.43 -7.91
CA LEU A 2 15.88 -8.26 -7.49
C LEU A 2 17.03 -8.27 -8.51
N TRP A 3 16.71 -8.48 -9.79
CA TRP A 3 17.71 -8.47 -10.85
C TRP A 3 18.45 -7.14 -10.92
N SER A 4 17.74 -6.02 -10.86
CA SER A 4 18.36 -4.68 -10.96
C SER A 4 19.32 -4.40 -9.81
N VAL A 5 18.97 -4.79 -8.59
CA VAL A 5 19.84 -4.65 -7.42
C VAL A 5 21.07 -5.53 -7.53
N MET A 6 20.89 -6.79 -7.95
CA MET A 6 21.98 -7.74 -8.10
C MET A 6 22.92 -7.36 -9.24
N ASP A 7 22.38 -6.86 -10.36
CA ASP A 7 23.21 -6.43 -11.52
C ASP A 7 24.00 -5.15 -11.20
N PHE A 8 23.43 -4.25 -10.38
CA PHE A 8 24.15 -3.08 -9.88
C PHE A 8 25.32 -3.45 -8.96
N LEU A 9 25.10 -4.38 -8.04
CA LEU A 9 26.12 -4.80 -7.07
C LEU A 9 27.12 -5.79 -7.64
N ASN A 10 26.68 -6.66 -8.53
CA ASN A 10 27.47 -7.73 -9.15
C ASN A 10 27.11 -7.82 -10.64
N PRO A 11 27.64 -6.92 -11.49
CA PRO A 11 27.28 -6.86 -12.89
C PRO A 11 27.43 -8.20 -13.61
N GLY A 12 26.36 -8.62 -14.31
CA GLY A 12 26.34 -9.85 -15.11
C GLY A 12 26.17 -11.15 -14.32
N TYR A 13 26.16 -11.14 -12.98
CA TYR A 13 26.04 -12.35 -12.15
C TYR A 13 24.80 -13.18 -12.45
N LEU A 14 23.65 -12.54 -12.60
CA LEU A 14 22.38 -13.19 -12.95
C LEU A 14 22.09 -13.19 -14.47
N GLY A 15 23.08 -12.83 -15.29
CA GLY A 15 22.93 -12.69 -16.74
C GLY A 15 22.19 -11.42 -17.15
N SER A 16 21.85 -11.29 -18.43
CA SER A 16 21.08 -10.15 -18.92
C SER A 16 19.66 -10.12 -18.35
N ALA A 17 19.03 -8.93 -18.35
CA ALA A 17 17.63 -8.76 -17.93
C ALA A 17 16.67 -9.71 -18.68
N HIS A 18 16.91 -9.90 -19.98
CA HIS A 18 16.12 -10.82 -20.80
C HIS A 18 16.31 -12.27 -20.36
N THR A 19 17.56 -12.71 -20.15
CA THR A 19 17.88 -14.07 -19.69
C THR A 19 17.29 -14.34 -18.32
N PHE A 20 17.45 -13.40 -17.37
CA PHE A 20 16.85 -13.51 -16.04
C PHE A 20 15.32 -13.62 -16.09
N ARG A 21 14.69 -12.79 -16.90
CA ARG A 21 13.23 -12.80 -17.07
C ARG A 21 12.73 -14.16 -17.58
N THR A 22 13.38 -14.70 -18.61
CA THR A 22 12.98 -15.95 -19.23
C THR A 22 13.27 -17.16 -18.32
N ARG A 23 14.43 -17.16 -17.68
CA ARG A 23 14.89 -18.29 -16.88
C ARG A 23 14.25 -18.36 -15.50
N PHE A 24 14.03 -17.21 -14.84
CA PHE A 24 13.58 -17.14 -13.45
C PHE A 24 12.27 -16.38 -13.28
N ALA A 25 12.16 -15.13 -13.75
CA ALA A 25 11.01 -14.30 -13.41
C ALA A 25 9.70 -14.89 -13.94
N VAL A 26 9.62 -15.23 -15.22
CA VAL A 26 8.38 -15.80 -15.83
C VAL A 26 8.03 -17.16 -15.21
N PRO A 27 8.93 -18.14 -15.06
CA PRO A 27 8.61 -19.39 -14.42
C PRO A 27 8.12 -19.22 -12.98
N ILE A 28 8.75 -18.36 -12.19
CA ILE A 28 8.40 -18.18 -10.78
C ILE A 28 7.08 -17.39 -10.64
N GLU A 29 6.95 -16.26 -11.33
CA GLU A 29 5.80 -15.36 -11.17
C GLU A 29 4.53 -15.89 -11.83
N ARG A 30 4.66 -16.48 -13.02
CA ARG A 30 3.53 -16.95 -13.82
C ARG A 30 3.12 -18.38 -13.53
N TYR A 31 4.12 -19.27 -13.40
CA TYR A 31 3.90 -20.70 -13.26
C TYR A 31 4.15 -21.22 -11.84
N ARG A 32 4.60 -20.35 -10.92
CA ARG A 32 4.92 -20.69 -9.52
C ARG A 32 5.89 -21.88 -9.40
N ASP A 33 6.85 -21.94 -10.32
CA ASP A 33 7.86 -23.01 -10.35
C ASP A 33 8.77 -22.92 -9.13
N LYS A 34 8.61 -23.90 -8.24
CA LYS A 34 9.39 -24.00 -6.99
C LYS A 34 10.85 -24.34 -7.27
N SER A 35 11.14 -25.19 -8.28
CA SER A 35 12.50 -25.56 -8.62
C SER A 35 13.31 -24.37 -9.09
N CYS A 36 12.74 -23.54 -9.98
CA CYS A 36 13.35 -22.28 -10.43
C CYS A 36 13.54 -21.30 -9.25
N ALA A 37 12.58 -21.22 -8.34
CA ALA A 37 12.67 -20.38 -7.15
C ALA A 37 13.81 -20.82 -6.21
N ASP A 38 13.97 -22.12 -6.00
CA ASP A 38 15.02 -22.66 -5.14
C ASP A 38 16.42 -22.52 -5.77
N GLN A 39 16.53 -22.68 -7.10
CA GLN A 39 17.77 -22.37 -7.82
C GLN A 39 18.15 -20.88 -7.68
N LEU A 40 17.20 -19.97 -7.92
CA LEU A 40 17.44 -18.53 -7.75
C LEU A 40 17.83 -18.19 -6.31
N ARG A 41 17.12 -18.77 -5.34
CA ARG A 41 17.46 -18.61 -3.91
C ARG A 41 18.88 -19.03 -3.62
N GLY A 42 19.32 -20.17 -4.15
CA GLY A 42 20.70 -20.67 -3.99
C GLY A 42 21.75 -19.71 -4.54
N LEU A 43 21.46 -19.11 -5.70
CA LEU A 43 22.35 -18.11 -6.32
C LEU A 43 22.43 -16.81 -5.53
N VAL A 44 21.31 -16.34 -4.98
CA VAL A 44 21.21 -15.02 -4.34
C VAL A 44 21.58 -15.07 -2.85
N ARG A 45 21.39 -16.22 -2.20
CA ARG A 45 21.62 -16.41 -0.75
C ARG A 45 22.97 -15.89 -0.23
N PRO A 46 24.12 -16.06 -0.94
CA PRO A 46 25.39 -15.54 -0.45
C PRO A 46 25.46 -14.01 -0.35
N PHE A 47 24.61 -13.30 -1.10
CA PHE A 47 24.62 -11.83 -1.19
C PHE A 47 23.49 -11.16 -0.42
N VAL A 48 22.52 -11.93 0.08
CA VAL A 48 21.35 -11.40 0.77
C VAL A 48 21.30 -11.89 2.21
N LEU A 49 21.45 -10.96 3.14
CA LEU A 49 21.26 -11.20 4.55
C LEU A 49 19.84 -10.82 4.97
N ARG A 50 18.98 -11.82 5.18
CA ARG A 50 17.63 -11.61 5.69
C ARG A 50 17.57 -11.95 7.17
N ARG A 51 17.37 -10.93 8.00
CA ARG A 51 17.11 -11.07 9.43
C ARG A 51 15.62 -10.91 9.70
N LEU A 52 15.06 -11.83 10.47
CA LEU A 52 13.66 -11.75 10.90
C LEU A 52 13.63 -11.29 12.37
N LYS A 53 12.75 -10.37 12.67
CA LYS A 53 12.52 -9.92 14.06
C LYS A 53 11.95 -11.03 14.95
N SER A 54 11.34 -12.06 14.35
CA SER A 54 10.84 -13.25 15.03
C SER A 54 11.91 -14.30 15.30
N ASP A 55 13.15 -14.08 14.87
CA ASP A 55 14.26 -15.00 15.14
C ASP A 55 14.93 -14.61 16.47
N PRO A 56 14.78 -15.41 17.54
CA PRO A 56 15.34 -15.08 18.84
C PRO A 56 16.87 -15.05 18.87
N THR A 57 17.54 -15.61 17.86
CA THR A 57 19.00 -15.52 17.73
C THR A 57 19.47 -14.17 17.21
N VAL A 58 18.58 -13.40 16.59
CA VAL A 58 18.85 -12.08 16.02
C VAL A 58 18.47 -10.96 16.99
N VAL A 59 17.33 -11.09 17.66
CA VAL A 59 16.83 -10.10 18.63
C VAL A 59 16.17 -10.86 19.78
N ALA A 60 16.82 -10.86 20.93
CA ALA A 60 16.37 -11.61 22.10
C ALA A 60 15.37 -10.84 22.99
N ASP A 61 15.29 -9.52 22.85
CA ASP A 61 14.59 -8.61 23.73
C ASP A 61 13.32 -7.97 23.13
N LEU A 62 12.89 -8.39 21.93
CA LEU A 62 11.64 -7.92 21.37
C LEU A 62 10.45 -8.72 21.93
N PRO A 63 9.37 -8.02 22.34
CA PRO A 63 8.14 -8.67 22.71
C PRO A 63 7.48 -9.39 21.53
N GLU A 64 6.55 -10.29 21.83
CA GLU A 64 5.77 -10.96 20.80
C GLU A 64 4.97 -9.93 19.98
N LYS A 65 4.99 -10.12 18.64
CA LYS A 65 4.25 -9.26 17.73
C LYS A 65 2.77 -9.60 17.76
N LEU A 66 1.95 -8.68 18.26
CA LEU A 66 0.50 -8.74 18.17
C LEU A 66 0.04 -7.99 16.92
N GLU A 67 -0.78 -8.63 16.08
CA GLU A 67 -1.42 -8.00 14.92
C GLU A 67 -2.94 -8.05 15.10
N THR A 68 -3.55 -6.88 15.17
CA THR A 68 -5.00 -6.73 15.19
C THR A 68 -5.48 -6.01 13.94
N ARG A 69 -6.69 -6.35 13.48
CA ARG A 69 -7.37 -5.66 12.38
C ARG A 69 -8.59 -4.98 12.96
N ASP A 70 -8.60 -3.68 12.88
CA ASP A 70 -9.74 -2.89 13.29
C ASP A 70 -10.53 -2.44 12.06
N TYR A 71 -11.87 -2.49 12.14
CA TYR A 71 -12.78 -2.16 11.05
C TYR A 71 -13.63 -0.97 11.46
N CYS A 72 -13.68 0.04 10.62
CA CYS A 72 -14.50 1.23 10.83
C CYS A 72 -15.52 1.39 9.70
N HIS A 73 -16.65 1.99 10.01
CA HIS A 73 -17.67 2.32 9.02
C HIS A 73 -17.34 3.64 8.31
N LEU A 74 -17.80 3.75 7.07
CA LEU A 74 -17.76 5.02 6.36
C LEU A 74 -18.78 5.98 6.96
N THR A 75 -18.44 7.27 6.99
CA THR A 75 -19.43 8.31 7.28
C THR A 75 -20.43 8.43 6.13
N SER A 76 -21.57 9.09 6.35
CA SER A 76 -22.56 9.31 5.29
C SER A 76 -21.98 10.10 4.11
N GLU A 77 -21.09 11.06 4.38
CA GLU A 77 -20.36 11.81 3.35
C GLU A 77 -19.44 10.87 2.54
N GLN A 78 -18.64 10.03 3.22
CA GLN A 78 -17.78 9.07 2.56
C GLN A 78 -18.57 8.06 1.72
N ALA A 79 -19.67 7.54 2.23
CA ALA A 79 -20.51 6.57 1.53
C ALA A 79 -21.10 7.17 0.24
N SER A 80 -21.60 8.41 0.29
CA SER A 80 -22.12 9.12 -0.88
C SER A 80 -21.06 9.37 -1.95
N LEU A 81 -19.87 9.84 -1.54
CA LEU A 81 -18.74 10.05 -2.44
C LEU A 81 -18.25 8.72 -3.06
N TYR A 82 -18.19 7.66 -2.24
CA TYR A 82 -17.78 6.33 -2.68
C TYR A 82 -18.74 5.80 -3.76
N GLU A 83 -20.04 5.82 -3.51
CA GLU A 83 -21.06 5.37 -4.46
C GLU A 83 -21.01 6.16 -5.78
N THR A 84 -20.86 7.46 -5.69
CA THR A 84 -20.74 8.33 -6.88
C THR A 84 -19.49 8.00 -7.69
N CYS A 85 -18.36 7.78 -7.01
CA CYS A 85 -17.10 7.41 -7.65
C CYS A 85 -17.19 6.03 -8.34
N VAL A 86 -17.80 5.03 -7.69
CA VAL A 86 -18.03 3.70 -8.27
C VAL A 86 -18.93 3.77 -9.49
N ARG A 87 -20.04 4.46 -9.40
CA ARG A 87 -21.01 4.61 -10.51
C ARG A 87 -20.34 5.23 -11.74
N ARG A 88 -19.57 6.30 -11.54
CA ARG A 88 -18.82 6.94 -12.61
C ARG A 88 -17.77 6.01 -13.22
N MET A 89 -17.01 5.32 -12.36
CA MET A 89 -16.01 4.34 -12.80
C MET A 89 -16.61 3.26 -13.69
N LEU A 90 -17.74 2.66 -13.29
CA LEU A 90 -18.41 1.61 -14.06
C LEU A 90 -18.79 2.12 -15.46
N THR A 91 -19.37 3.32 -15.56
CA THR A 91 -19.71 3.92 -16.85
C THR A 91 -18.48 4.17 -17.74
N GLU A 92 -17.37 4.64 -17.16
CA GLU A 92 -16.12 4.89 -17.89
C GLU A 92 -15.44 3.57 -18.33
N VAL A 93 -15.48 2.53 -17.48
CA VAL A 93 -14.88 1.22 -17.74
C VAL A 93 -15.65 0.43 -18.80
N ASP A 94 -16.97 0.53 -18.84
CA ASP A 94 -17.81 -0.16 -19.84
C ASP A 94 -17.53 0.37 -21.25
N ASN A 95 -17.11 1.62 -21.37
CA ASN A 95 -16.78 2.27 -22.64
C ASN A 95 -15.29 2.16 -23.02
N ALA A 96 -14.47 1.46 -22.24
CA ALA A 96 -13.02 1.38 -22.42
C ALA A 96 -12.55 -0.05 -22.62
N GLU A 97 -11.46 -0.20 -23.40
CA GLU A 97 -10.87 -1.52 -23.70
C GLU A 97 -9.35 -1.57 -23.39
N GLY A 98 -8.83 -2.79 -23.26
CA GLY A 98 -7.40 -3.06 -23.19
C GLY A 98 -6.66 -2.38 -22.02
N ILE A 99 -5.56 -1.72 -22.35
CA ILE A 99 -4.68 -1.04 -21.39
C ILE A 99 -5.37 0.17 -20.77
N HIS A 100 -6.20 0.89 -21.54
CA HIS A 100 -6.95 2.06 -21.07
C HIS A 100 -7.91 1.68 -19.95
N ARG A 101 -8.66 0.58 -20.11
CA ARG A 101 -9.57 0.04 -19.09
C ARG A 101 -8.85 -0.26 -17.78
N ARG A 102 -7.65 -0.88 -17.86
CA ARG A 102 -6.85 -1.17 -16.66
C ARG A 102 -6.39 0.11 -15.94
N GLY A 103 -6.01 1.12 -16.70
CA GLY A 103 -5.63 2.44 -16.17
C GLY A 103 -6.78 3.12 -15.43
N LEU A 104 -7.99 3.10 -15.99
CA LEU A 104 -9.20 3.64 -15.35
C LEU A 104 -9.53 2.95 -14.03
N VAL A 105 -9.47 1.60 -14.01
CA VAL A 105 -9.71 0.83 -12.77
C VAL A 105 -8.69 1.20 -11.70
N LEU A 106 -7.40 1.26 -12.04
CA LEU A 106 -6.35 1.62 -11.08
C LEU A 106 -6.53 3.04 -10.55
N ALA A 107 -6.82 4.00 -11.41
CA ALA A 107 -7.10 5.37 -11.01
C ALA A 107 -8.33 5.48 -10.08
N ALA A 108 -9.37 4.71 -10.37
CA ALA A 108 -10.56 4.66 -9.52
C ALA A 108 -10.26 4.04 -8.15
N LEU A 109 -9.48 2.97 -8.09
CA LEU A 109 -9.06 2.37 -6.81
C LEU A 109 -8.29 3.35 -5.92
N ILE A 110 -7.44 4.20 -6.52
CA ILE A 110 -6.73 5.25 -5.77
C ILE A 110 -7.71 6.26 -5.21
N LYS A 111 -8.68 6.73 -6.02
CA LYS A 111 -9.73 7.66 -5.57
C LYS A 111 -10.58 7.07 -4.45
N LEU A 112 -11.00 5.81 -4.58
CA LEU A 112 -11.77 5.11 -3.55
C LEU A 112 -10.98 4.99 -2.24
N LYS A 113 -9.67 4.69 -2.31
CA LYS A 113 -8.80 4.69 -1.13
C LYS A 113 -8.71 6.06 -0.46
N GLN A 114 -8.61 7.14 -1.26
CA GLN A 114 -8.60 8.51 -0.73
C GLN A 114 -9.91 8.83 -0.02
N ILE A 115 -11.07 8.52 -0.62
CA ILE A 115 -12.39 8.72 0.00
C ILE A 115 -12.49 7.93 1.32
N CYS A 116 -12.07 6.66 1.33
CA CYS A 116 -12.09 5.83 2.54
C CYS A 116 -11.13 6.31 3.63
N ASN A 117 -10.06 7.03 3.28
CA ASN A 117 -9.20 7.63 4.27
C ASN A 117 -9.82 8.91 4.85
N HIS A 118 -10.01 9.91 3.99
CA HIS A 118 -10.64 11.17 4.38
C HIS A 118 -11.23 11.87 3.15
N PRO A 119 -12.46 12.41 3.19
CA PRO A 119 -13.09 13.10 2.06
C PRO A 119 -12.24 14.23 1.46
N SER A 120 -11.54 14.97 2.31
CA SER A 120 -10.69 16.10 1.86
C SER A 120 -9.56 15.68 0.91
N GLN A 121 -9.06 14.44 0.99
CA GLN A 121 -8.06 13.95 0.05
C GLN A 121 -8.58 13.82 -1.37
N PHE A 122 -9.84 13.42 -1.51
CA PHE A 122 -10.51 13.30 -2.81
C PHE A 122 -11.02 14.64 -3.32
N LEU A 123 -11.64 15.43 -2.45
CA LEU A 123 -12.23 16.74 -2.77
C LEU A 123 -11.17 17.82 -2.93
N LYS A 124 -9.97 17.64 -2.36
CA LYS A 124 -8.89 18.65 -2.29
C LYS A 124 -9.36 19.97 -1.66
N ASP A 125 -10.33 19.89 -0.76
CA ASP A 125 -10.94 21.07 -0.13
C ASP A 125 -10.10 21.65 1.00
N HIS A 126 -9.01 20.96 1.39
CA HIS A 126 -7.99 21.42 2.32
C HIS A 126 -6.97 22.40 1.66
N GLU A 127 -6.94 22.47 0.33
CA GLU A 127 -6.10 23.39 -0.42
C GLU A 127 -6.91 24.66 -0.77
N ALA A 128 -6.32 25.83 -0.51
CA ALA A 128 -6.90 27.08 -1.00
C ALA A 128 -6.79 27.14 -2.54
N SER A 129 -7.87 27.49 -3.20
CA SER A 129 -7.90 27.75 -4.64
C SER A 129 -8.53 29.11 -4.91
N GLU A 130 -8.39 29.63 -6.14
CA GLU A 130 -8.98 30.93 -6.52
C GLU A 130 -10.47 30.99 -6.14
N GLY A 131 -10.82 31.94 -5.25
CA GLY A 131 -12.19 32.16 -4.77
C GLY A 131 -12.69 31.15 -3.73
N ARG A 132 -11.86 30.19 -3.27
CA ARG A 132 -12.27 29.20 -2.28
C ARG A 132 -11.22 29.09 -1.18
N PRO A 133 -11.54 29.44 0.08
CA PRO A 133 -10.61 29.28 1.21
C PRO A 133 -10.36 27.80 1.49
N ALA A 134 -9.17 27.50 2.03
CA ALA A 134 -8.87 26.17 2.52
C ALA A 134 -9.85 25.77 3.64
N ARG A 135 -10.39 24.57 3.57
CA ARG A 135 -11.21 24.02 4.64
C ARG A 135 -10.34 23.31 5.68
N GLN A 136 -10.64 23.53 6.94
CA GLN A 136 -10.00 22.79 8.02
C GLN A 136 -10.31 21.30 7.90
N ILE A 137 -9.31 20.46 8.17
CA ILE A 137 -9.49 19.02 8.20
C ILE A 137 -10.19 18.64 9.51
N GLU A 138 -11.38 18.10 9.38
CA GLU A 138 -12.24 17.69 10.52
C GLU A 138 -12.21 16.16 10.61
N PRO A 139 -11.62 15.57 11.66
CA PRO A 139 -11.51 14.11 11.80
C PRO A 139 -12.84 13.37 11.71
N GLU A 140 -13.92 13.99 12.15
CA GLU A 140 -15.29 13.43 12.20
C GLU A 140 -15.86 13.12 10.80
N ARG A 141 -15.28 13.70 9.76
CA ARG A 141 -15.64 13.40 8.37
C ARG A 141 -15.14 12.03 7.90
N SER A 142 -14.26 11.38 8.68
CA SER A 142 -13.69 10.08 8.36
C SER A 142 -13.87 9.08 9.50
N GLY A 143 -14.54 7.96 9.23
CA GLY A 143 -14.67 6.89 10.21
C GLY A 143 -13.31 6.32 10.63
N LYS A 144 -12.31 6.32 9.73
CA LYS A 144 -10.93 5.91 10.09
C LYS A 144 -10.25 6.89 11.02
N CYS A 145 -10.42 8.19 10.80
CA CYS A 145 -9.81 9.21 11.66
C CYS A 145 -10.43 9.18 13.06
N VAL A 146 -11.75 9.09 13.16
CA VAL A 146 -12.44 8.94 14.44
C VAL A 146 -11.90 7.72 15.20
N ARG A 147 -11.89 6.56 14.55
CA ARG A 147 -11.39 5.33 15.18
C ARG A 147 -9.91 5.40 15.56
N LEU A 148 -9.09 6.01 14.71
CA LEU A 148 -7.67 6.22 15.01
C LEU A 148 -7.46 7.08 16.25
N LEU A 149 -8.22 8.16 16.40
CA LEU A 149 -8.14 9.03 17.57
C LEU A 149 -8.54 8.29 18.84
N GLU A 150 -9.63 7.51 18.81
CA GLU A 150 -10.04 6.66 19.95
C GLU A 150 -8.90 5.72 20.37
N LEU A 151 -8.27 5.02 19.42
CA LEU A 151 -7.16 4.12 19.71
C LEU A 151 -5.92 4.85 20.25
N LEU A 152 -5.64 6.04 19.72
CA LEU A 152 -4.53 6.86 20.21
C LEU A 152 -4.79 7.34 21.64
N ASP A 153 -6.01 7.73 21.97
CA ASP A 153 -6.38 8.14 23.32
C ASP A 153 -6.20 6.98 24.31
N GLU A 154 -6.58 5.75 23.93
CA GLU A 154 -6.36 4.55 24.74
C GLU A 154 -4.87 4.32 25.00
N VAL A 155 -4.05 4.29 23.92
CA VAL A 155 -2.60 4.05 24.00
C VAL A 155 -1.89 5.12 24.85
N LEU A 156 -2.25 6.40 24.65
CA LEU A 156 -1.66 7.50 25.39
C LEU A 156 -2.08 7.51 26.86
N ALA A 157 -3.31 7.10 27.18
CA ALA A 157 -3.76 6.98 28.55
C ALA A 157 -3.00 5.90 29.34
N GLU A 158 -2.52 4.85 28.64
CA GLU A 158 -1.65 3.81 29.22
C GLU A 158 -0.17 4.25 29.33
N GLY A 159 0.17 5.44 28.85
CA GLY A 159 1.56 5.96 28.85
C GLY A 159 2.44 5.39 27.75
N GLU A 160 1.84 4.69 26.79
CA GLU A 160 2.52 4.08 25.65
C GLU A 160 2.69 5.06 24.48
N GLN A 161 3.44 4.66 23.47
CA GLN A 161 3.73 5.48 22.28
C GLN A 161 3.21 4.79 21.02
N ALA A 162 2.74 5.59 20.06
CA ALA A 162 2.22 5.12 18.79
C ALA A 162 2.98 5.70 17.59
N LEU A 163 3.18 4.87 16.56
CA LEU A 163 3.66 5.30 15.26
C LEU A 163 2.54 5.07 14.23
N VAL A 164 2.12 6.15 13.58
CA VAL A 164 1.05 6.11 12.56
C VAL A 164 1.66 6.18 11.18
N PHE A 165 1.38 5.16 10.34
CA PHE A 165 1.85 5.10 8.97
C PHE A 165 0.70 5.26 7.99
N THR A 166 0.87 6.15 7.03
CA THR A 166 -0.07 6.33 5.91
C THR A 166 0.67 6.29 4.58
N GLN A 167 0.01 5.79 3.53
CA GLN A 167 0.56 5.84 2.17
C GLN A 167 0.26 7.15 1.44
N PHE A 168 -0.59 8.01 2.02
CA PHE A 168 -0.96 9.29 1.41
C PHE A 168 -0.33 10.44 2.20
N ARG A 169 0.45 11.26 1.51
CA ARG A 169 1.17 12.39 2.11
C ARG A 169 0.23 13.46 2.72
N GLN A 170 -0.97 13.56 2.20
CA GLN A 170 -1.97 14.59 2.57
C GLN A 170 -2.93 14.10 3.68
N MET A 171 -2.50 13.22 4.54
CA MET A 171 -3.31 12.72 5.65
C MET A 171 -2.78 13.27 6.97
#